data_6b22be19d28a8800eed036bb8f181cab
#
_entry.id   6b22be19d28a8800eed036bb8f181cab
#
_cell.length_a   1.000
_cell.length_b   1.000
_cell.length_c   1.000
_cell.angle_alpha   90.00
_cell.angle_beta   90.00
_cell.angle_gamma   90.00
#
_symmetry.space_group_name_H-M   'P 1'
#
loop_
_entity.id
_entity.type
_entity.pdbx_description
1 polymer ?
#
loop_
_entity_poly.entity_id
_entity_poly.type
_entity_poly.pdbx_seq_one_letter_code
_entity_poly.pdbx_strand_id
1 'polypeptide(L)'
;MPELPEVETVARGLRQAILGRRILSVTLGKTDFIDDPAALEQHLPGRQIEAVERYGKFMLLRLSALSGENRVATNGDAAPASLLVHLGMTGQIAPRPAGQPLEKHTHVCLLLDDGRELRYTDARRFGRIAYLTKELLAEELTGFGADPLEVSKEEFANRICGRRARIKALLLDQGVLRGVGNIYADESLWKAKIHPAQLGANLSLKQIHTLRRVLQDILRKAIVLRGSSISDFLDAEGKPGEYQRHHRVYGREGKNCYRCKTLIRRAIVAGRSSYFCPRCQPSPRDFIALPLAGRNERKSKHRNARHAEKPQRRNGKSR
;
A
#
# COMPACT_ATOMS: atom_id res chain seq x y z
N MET A 1 2.00 -4.54 0.21
CA MET A 1 0.99 -3.62 -0.34
C MET A 1 1.25 -2.25 0.26
N PRO A 2 1.44 -1.22 -0.55
CA PRO A 2 1.51 0.15 -0.08
C PRO A 2 0.32 0.52 0.79
N GLU A 3 0.59 1.12 1.96
CA GLU A 3 -0.41 1.67 2.87
C GLU A 3 -0.37 3.20 2.76
N LEU A 4 -1.10 3.93 3.59
CA LEU A 4 -1.19 5.38 3.55
C LEU A 4 0.17 6.11 3.42
N PRO A 5 1.21 5.81 4.21
CA PRO A 5 2.48 6.53 4.09
C PRO A 5 3.20 6.32 2.77
N GLU A 6 3.14 5.10 2.22
CA GLU A 6 3.75 4.77 0.94
C GLU A 6 3.04 5.51 -0.21
N VAL A 7 1.70 5.50 -0.20
CA VAL A 7 0.90 6.21 -1.21
C VAL A 7 1.10 7.71 -1.12
N GLU A 8 1.14 8.28 0.10
CA GLU A 8 1.43 9.72 0.31
C GLU A 8 2.83 10.09 -0.21
N THR A 9 3.81 9.22 0.01
CA THR A 9 5.18 9.44 -0.48
C THR A 9 5.23 9.51 -2.00
N VAL A 10 4.59 8.57 -2.69
CA VAL A 10 4.50 8.57 -4.15
C VAL A 10 3.73 9.81 -4.64
N ALA A 11 2.58 10.12 -4.03
CA ALA A 11 1.78 11.29 -4.40
C ALA A 11 2.57 12.60 -4.26
N ARG A 12 3.40 12.75 -3.22
CA ARG A 12 4.28 13.92 -3.05
C ARG A 12 5.32 14.03 -4.16
N GLY A 13 6.00 12.93 -4.49
CA GLY A 13 6.97 12.91 -5.58
C GLY A 13 6.33 13.23 -6.93
N LEU A 14 5.18 12.64 -7.21
CA LEU A 14 4.43 12.94 -8.43
C LEU A 14 3.96 14.42 -8.48
N ARG A 15 3.46 14.95 -7.37
CA ARG A 15 3.04 16.37 -7.29
C ARG A 15 4.16 17.32 -7.70
N GLN A 16 5.38 17.06 -7.24
CA GLN A 16 6.55 17.86 -7.63
C GLN A 16 6.93 17.69 -9.10
N ALA A 17 6.72 16.49 -9.63
CA ALA A 17 7.22 16.13 -10.96
C ALA A 17 6.25 16.47 -12.10
N ILE A 18 4.93 16.28 -11.90
CA ILE A 18 3.97 16.28 -13.00
C ILE A 18 2.80 17.29 -12.83
N LEU A 19 2.79 18.08 -11.74
CA LEU A 19 1.76 19.12 -11.58
C LEU A 19 1.82 20.13 -12.73
N GLY A 20 0.66 20.45 -13.29
CA GLY A 20 0.53 21.38 -14.42
C GLY A 20 0.90 20.77 -15.78
N ARG A 21 1.35 19.52 -15.85
CA ARG A 21 1.64 18.85 -17.13
C ARG A 21 0.38 18.43 -17.86
N ARG A 22 0.42 18.50 -19.19
CA ARG A 22 -0.65 18.04 -20.05
C ARG A 22 -0.36 16.64 -20.57
N ILE A 23 -1.36 15.77 -20.56
CA ILE A 23 -1.29 14.44 -21.14
C ILE A 23 -1.49 14.57 -22.66
N LEU A 24 -0.53 14.12 -23.45
CA LEU A 24 -0.58 14.18 -24.92
C LEU A 24 -1.17 12.90 -25.52
N SER A 25 -0.78 11.73 -24.97
CA SER A 25 -1.28 10.44 -25.46
C SER A 25 -1.22 9.39 -24.35
N VAL A 26 -1.97 8.30 -24.57
CA VAL A 26 -2.04 7.14 -23.70
C VAL A 26 -1.60 5.92 -24.49
N THR A 27 -0.73 5.09 -23.90
CA THR A 27 -0.38 3.77 -24.45
C THR A 27 -0.63 2.73 -23.38
N LEU A 28 -1.41 1.70 -23.73
CA LEU A 28 -1.81 0.64 -22.82
C LEU A 28 -1.15 -0.69 -23.22
N GLY A 29 -0.68 -1.43 -22.22
CA GLY A 29 -0.23 -2.82 -22.34
C GLY A 29 -1.36 -3.78 -21.94
N LYS A 30 -1.15 -4.55 -20.85
CA LYS A 30 -2.22 -5.38 -20.28
C LYS A 30 -3.17 -4.53 -19.46
N THR A 31 -4.48 -4.75 -19.66
CA THR A 31 -5.55 -3.88 -19.17
C THR A 31 -6.49 -4.53 -18.14
N ASP A 32 -6.25 -5.76 -17.74
CA ASP A 32 -7.10 -6.56 -16.85
C ASP A 32 -7.31 -5.99 -15.43
N PHE A 33 -6.64 -4.90 -15.09
CA PHE A 33 -6.76 -4.14 -13.83
C PHE A 33 -7.21 -2.67 -14.07
N ILE A 34 -7.55 -2.31 -15.28
CA ILE A 34 -8.09 -1.01 -15.67
C ILE A 34 -9.59 -1.16 -15.83
N ASP A 35 -10.38 -0.34 -15.14
CA ASP A 35 -11.85 -0.46 -15.14
C ASP A 35 -12.43 -0.26 -16.54
N ASP A 36 -11.97 0.79 -17.25
CA ASP A 36 -12.35 1.08 -18.62
C ASP A 36 -11.12 1.59 -19.40
N PRO A 37 -10.41 0.69 -20.13
CA PRO A 37 -9.27 1.08 -20.93
C PRO A 37 -9.60 2.08 -22.04
N ALA A 38 -10.76 1.95 -22.69
CA ALA A 38 -11.17 2.85 -23.75
C ALA A 38 -11.39 4.28 -23.23
N ALA A 39 -11.97 4.42 -22.03
CA ALA A 39 -12.12 5.72 -21.39
C ALA A 39 -10.77 6.41 -21.11
N LEU A 40 -9.72 5.65 -20.75
CA LEU A 40 -8.40 6.22 -20.58
C LEU A 40 -7.84 6.77 -21.91
N GLU A 41 -7.93 6.00 -22.99
CA GLU A 41 -7.43 6.38 -24.30
C GLU A 41 -8.21 7.57 -24.89
N GLN A 42 -9.52 7.59 -24.68
CA GLN A 42 -10.40 8.62 -25.24
C GLN A 42 -10.34 9.93 -24.45
N HIS A 43 -10.35 9.88 -23.13
CA HIS A 43 -10.62 11.05 -22.28
C HIS A 43 -9.39 11.63 -21.57
N LEU A 44 -8.23 10.95 -21.49
CA LEU A 44 -7.04 11.52 -20.88
C LEU A 44 -6.27 12.48 -21.79
N PRO A 45 -6.12 12.24 -23.12
CA PRO A 45 -5.36 13.14 -23.97
C PRO A 45 -5.95 14.55 -24.02
N GLY A 46 -5.08 15.56 -23.88
CA GLY A 46 -5.46 16.97 -23.84
C GLY A 46 -5.70 17.53 -22.43
N ARG A 47 -5.92 16.70 -21.43
CA ARG A 47 -6.15 17.15 -20.05
C ARG A 47 -4.86 17.54 -19.34
N GLN A 48 -4.96 18.57 -18.50
CA GLN A 48 -3.87 19.01 -17.63
C GLN A 48 -4.05 18.37 -16.23
N ILE A 49 -2.95 17.99 -15.60
CA ILE A 49 -2.93 17.48 -14.22
C ILE A 49 -2.94 18.68 -13.27
N GLU A 50 -4.07 18.97 -12.66
CA GLU A 50 -4.27 20.12 -11.78
C GLU A 50 -3.90 19.86 -10.34
N ALA A 51 -4.04 18.61 -9.86
CA ALA A 51 -3.62 18.21 -8.54
C ALA A 51 -3.26 16.72 -8.49
N VAL A 52 -2.40 16.35 -7.55
CA VAL A 52 -2.12 14.95 -7.18
C VAL A 52 -2.41 14.81 -5.69
N GLU A 53 -3.44 14.07 -5.36
CA GLU A 53 -3.96 13.90 -4.01
C GLU A 53 -3.87 12.44 -3.57
N ARG A 54 -3.87 12.21 -2.27
CA ARG A 54 -4.03 10.90 -1.68
C ARG A 54 -5.42 10.78 -1.04
N TYR A 55 -6.09 9.66 -1.30
CA TYR A 55 -7.30 9.30 -0.59
C TYR A 55 -7.18 7.87 -0.04
N GLY A 56 -6.85 7.74 1.24
CA GLY A 56 -6.56 6.44 1.83
C GLY A 56 -5.36 5.74 1.18
N LYS A 57 -5.60 4.68 0.44
CA LYS A 57 -4.59 3.93 -0.34
C LYS A 57 -4.65 4.22 -1.83
N PHE A 58 -5.48 5.16 -2.25
CA PHE A 58 -5.58 5.63 -3.61
C PHE A 58 -4.80 6.92 -3.83
N MET A 59 -4.30 7.11 -5.03
CA MET A 59 -3.91 8.40 -5.57
C MET A 59 -4.99 8.88 -6.52
N LEU A 60 -5.26 10.19 -6.49
CA LEU A 60 -6.18 10.88 -7.37
C LEU A 60 -5.40 11.95 -8.12
N LEU A 61 -5.26 11.79 -9.43
CA LEU A 61 -4.78 12.85 -10.30
C LEU A 61 -6.01 13.61 -10.76
N ARG A 62 -6.18 14.84 -10.27
CA ARG A 62 -7.26 15.75 -10.72
C ARG A 62 -6.91 16.29 -12.09
N LEU A 63 -7.84 16.22 -13.00
CA LEU A 63 -7.66 16.55 -14.39
C LEU A 63 -8.57 17.72 -14.77
N SER A 64 -8.02 18.67 -15.54
CA SER A 64 -8.78 19.81 -16.07
C SER A 64 -9.95 19.35 -16.93
N ALA A 65 -10.90 20.25 -17.15
CA ALA A 65 -11.80 20.14 -18.28
C ALA A 65 -10.99 20.11 -19.61
N LEU A 66 -11.51 19.46 -20.63
CA LEU A 66 -10.95 19.58 -21.99
C LEU A 66 -11.34 20.96 -22.56
N SER A 67 -10.34 21.78 -22.85
CA SER A 67 -10.49 23.04 -23.57
C SER A 67 -9.91 22.89 -24.97
N GLY A 68 -10.69 23.14 -26.01
CA GLY A 68 -10.19 23.12 -27.39
C GLY A 68 -11.31 23.24 -28.40
N GLU A 69 -11.13 24.16 -29.38
CA GLU A 69 -12.10 24.51 -30.45
C GLU A 69 -12.33 23.41 -31.51
N ASN A 70 -11.58 22.28 -31.46
CA ASN A 70 -11.57 21.29 -32.56
C ASN A 70 -11.98 19.86 -32.18
N ARG A 71 -12.64 19.65 -31.02
CA ARG A 71 -13.24 18.34 -30.70
C ARG A 71 -14.75 18.47 -30.55
N VAL A 72 -15.48 17.60 -31.23
CA VAL A 72 -16.91 17.37 -30.94
C VAL A 72 -16.95 16.80 -29.52
N ALA A 73 -17.13 17.69 -28.54
CA ALA A 73 -17.23 17.29 -27.13
C ALA A 73 -18.49 16.43 -26.98
N THR A 74 -18.32 15.17 -26.66
CA THR A 74 -19.42 14.41 -26.09
C THR A 74 -19.72 14.99 -24.70
N ASN A 75 -20.96 14.97 -24.26
CA ASN A 75 -21.44 15.66 -23.04
C ASN A 75 -20.66 15.34 -21.72
N GLY A 76 -19.70 14.44 -21.73
CA GLY A 76 -18.82 14.10 -20.58
C GLY A 76 -17.42 14.73 -20.62
N ASP A 77 -16.95 15.25 -21.75
CA ASP A 77 -15.57 15.69 -21.94
C ASP A 77 -15.29 17.11 -21.44
N ALA A 78 -16.35 17.92 -21.33
CA ALA A 78 -16.24 19.33 -20.92
C ALA A 78 -16.01 19.54 -19.42
N ALA A 79 -16.16 18.51 -18.60
CA ALA A 79 -16.05 18.62 -17.13
C ALA A 79 -14.69 18.14 -16.59
N PRO A 80 -14.24 18.66 -15.44
CA PRO A 80 -13.10 18.09 -14.72
C PRO A 80 -13.32 16.62 -14.38
N ALA A 81 -12.26 15.83 -14.44
CA ALA A 81 -12.29 14.41 -14.13
C ALA A 81 -11.15 14.02 -13.16
N SER A 82 -11.05 12.74 -12.84
CA SER A 82 -9.96 12.22 -12.01
C SER A 82 -9.45 10.89 -12.56
N LEU A 83 -8.14 10.71 -12.52
CA LEU A 83 -7.53 9.39 -12.69
C LEU A 83 -7.27 8.82 -11.29
N LEU A 84 -8.00 7.78 -10.92
CA LEU A 84 -7.80 7.04 -9.67
C LEU A 84 -6.76 5.94 -9.91
N VAL A 85 -5.77 5.86 -9.01
CA VAL A 85 -4.70 4.85 -9.06
C VAL A 85 -4.57 4.16 -7.72
N HIS A 86 -4.72 2.83 -7.70
CA HIS A 86 -4.40 1.96 -6.57
C HIS A 86 -3.18 1.11 -6.92
N LEU A 87 -2.13 1.18 -6.10
CA LEU A 87 -0.86 0.49 -6.38
C LEU A 87 -0.91 -1.04 -6.17
N GLY A 88 -1.99 -1.58 -5.61
CA GLY A 88 -2.07 -3.01 -5.32
C GLY A 88 -0.94 -3.47 -4.40
N MET A 89 -0.15 -4.44 -4.83
CA MET A 89 0.99 -4.96 -4.04
C MET A 89 2.35 -4.63 -4.64
N THR A 90 2.44 -4.53 -5.96
CA THR A 90 3.70 -4.37 -6.71
C THR A 90 3.63 -3.23 -7.72
N GLY A 91 2.51 -2.50 -7.74
CA GLY A 91 2.33 -1.34 -8.60
C GLY A 91 3.28 -0.20 -8.22
N GLN A 92 3.88 0.38 -9.23
CA GLN A 92 4.73 1.57 -9.14
C GLN A 92 4.29 2.56 -10.20
N ILE A 93 4.34 3.84 -9.89
CA ILE A 93 4.06 4.90 -10.85
C ILE A 93 5.12 5.98 -10.73
N ALA A 94 5.76 6.30 -11.84
CA ALA A 94 6.86 7.24 -11.85
C ALA A 94 7.03 7.92 -13.22
N PRO A 95 7.48 9.19 -13.26
CA PRO A 95 7.86 9.84 -14.51
C PRO A 95 9.19 9.27 -14.99
N ARG A 96 9.29 9.08 -16.31
CA ARG A 96 10.50 8.64 -17.02
C ARG A 96 10.69 9.50 -18.26
N PRO A 97 11.92 9.75 -18.74
CA PRO A 97 12.14 10.35 -20.05
C PRO A 97 11.47 9.51 -21.14
N ALA A 98 10.76 10.16 -22.06
CA ALA A 98 10.23 9.48 -23.24
C ALA A 98 11.38 8.90 -24.07
N GLY A 99 11.13 7.76 -24.72
CA GLY A 99 12.15 7.06 -25.51
C GLY A 99 13.09 6.16 -24.72
N GLN A 100 13.08 6.18 -23.40
CA GLN A 100 13.75 5.12 -22.63
C GLN A 100 13.04 3.78 -22.83
N PRO A 101 13.77 2.65 -22.92
CA PRO A 101 13.16 1.33 -22.98
C PRO A 101 12.13 1.14 -21.86
N LEU A 102 11.01 0.50 -22.19
CA LEU A 102 9.98 0.20 -21.21
C LEU A 102 10.51 -0.81 -20.18
N GLU A 103 10.28 -0.50 -18.92
CA GLU A 103 10.52 -1.45 -17.84
C GLU A 103 9.59 -2.67 -18.01
N LYS A 104 10.09 -3.84 -17.60
CA LYS A 104 9.26 -5.05 -17.59
C LYS A 104 7.98 -4.80 -16.77
N HIS A 105 6.85 -5.25 -17.29
CA HIS A 105 5.52 -5.05 -16.68
C HIS A 105 5.02 -3.60 -16.64
N THR A 106 5.52 -2.74 -17.53
CA THR A 106 4.88 -1.44 -17.80
C THR A 106 3.57 -1.68 -18.54
N HIS A 107 2.49 -1.11 -18.04
CA HIS A 107 1.14 -1.37 -18.57
C HIS A 107 0.38 -0.09 -18.92
N VAL A 108 0.74 1.05 -18.37
CA VAL A 108 0.20 2.35 -18.75
C VAL A 108 1.35 3.34 -18.92
N CYS A 109 1.38 4.03 -20.06
CA CYS A 109 2.27 5.14 -20.34
C CYS A 109 1.43 6.35 -20.73
N LEU A 110 1.56 7.43 -19.99
CA LEU A 110 0.94 8.73 -20.31
C LEU A 110 2.07 9.66 -20.78
N LEU A 111 2.13 9.97 -22.06
CA LEU A 111 3.08 10.94 -22.59
C LEU A 111 2.68 12.34 -22.12
N LEU A 112 3.61 13.09 -21.58
CA LEU A 112 3.42 14.44 -21.07
C LEU A 112 4.01 15.49 -22.04
N ASP A 113 3.53 16.73 -21.92
CA ASP A 113 3.93 17.87 -22.76
C ASP A 113 5.39 18.31 -22.59
N ASP A 114 6.08 17.80 -21.57
CA ASP A 114 7.49 18.08 -21.30
C ASP A 114 8.46 16.98 -21.80
N GLY A 115 7.98 16.05 -22.61
CA GLY A 115 8.78 14.97 -23.17
C GLY A 115 9.07 13.82 -22.19
N ARG A 116 8.36 13.75 -21.08
CA ARG A 116 8.39 12.59 -20.15
C ARG A 116 7.16 11.73 -20.32
N GLU A 117 7.23 10.51 -19.83
CA GLU A 117 6.11 9.59 -19.71
C GLU A 117 5.86 9.30 -18.23
N LEU A 118 4.62 9.42 -17.79
CA LEU A 118 4.19 8.86 -16.51
C LEU A 118 3.88 7.38 -16.73
N ARG A 119 4.74 6.50 -16.23
CA ARG A 119 4.64 5.05 -16.42
C ARG A 119 4.11 4.36 -15.18
N TYR A 120 3.15 3.46 -15.38
CA TYR A 120 2.67 2.55 -14.36
C TYR A 120 3.15 1.12 -14.66
N THR A 121 3.86 0.53 -13.70
CA THR A 121 4.37 -0.86 -13.77
C THR A 121 3.77 -1.69 -12.66
N ASP A 122 3.30 -2.93 -12.96
CA ASP A 122 2.77 -3.85 -11.93
C ASP A 122 2.96 -5.31 -12.35
N ALA A 123 3.94 -5.98 -11.76
CA ALA A 123 4.25 -7.36 -12.09
C ALA A 123 3.12 -8.34 -11.76
N ARG A 124 2.28 -8.03 -10.76
CA ARG A 124 1.18 -8.89 -10.31
C ARG A 124 -0.18 -8.45 -10.83
N ARG A 125 -0.30 -7.22 -11.31
CA ARG A 125 -1.54 -6.61 -11.76
C ARG A 125 -2.68 -6.66 -10.72
N PHE A 126 -2.30 -6.39 -9.47
CA PHE A 126 -3.24 -6.26 -8.35
C PHE A 126 -3.57 -4.79 -8.05
N GLY A 127 -3.07 -3.90 -8.87
CA GLY A 127 -3.46 -2.50 -8.88
C GLY A 127 -4.86 -2.30 -9.44
N ARG A 128 -5.27 -1.05 -9.50
CA ARG A 128 -6.48 -0.62 -10.20
C ARG A 128 -6.25 0.79 -10.72
N ILE A 129 -6.69 1.04 -11.95
CA ILE A 129 -6.69 2.37 -12.56
C ILE A 129 -8.09 2.61 -13.11
N ALA A 130 -8.66 3.79 -12.82
CA ALA A 130 -9.97 4.18 -13.30
C ALA A 130 -10.01 5.66 -13.70
N TYR A 131 -10.62 5.94 -14.85
CA TYR A 131 -11.05 7.29 -15.21
C TYR A 131 -12.42 7.55 -14.59
N LEU A 132 -12.57 8.62 -13.83
CA LEU A 132 -13.79 8.90 -13.09
C LEU A 132 -14.24 10.34 -13.34
N THR A 133 -15.49 10.52 -13.74
CA THR A 133 -16.15 11.81 -13.69
C THR A 133 -16.34 12.25 -12.24
N LYS A 134 -16.79 13.47 -12.01
CA LYS A 134 -17.06 13.97 -10.67
C LYS A 134 -18.09 13.12 -9.92
N GLU A 135 -19.13 12.68 -10.62
CA GLU A 135 -20.22 11.86 -10.09
C GLU A 135 -19.72 10.45 -9.71
N LEU A 136 -19.04 9.78 -10.64
CA LEU A 136 -18.46 8.46 -10.42
C LEU A 136 -17.42 8.48 -9.30
N LEU A 137 -16.62 9.55 -9.20
CA LEU A 137 -15.67 9.70 -8.09
C LEU A 137 -16.40 9.86 -6.75
N ALA A 138 -17.48 10.64 -6.69
CA ALA A 138 -18.25 10.79 -5.46
C ALA A 138 -18.86 9.45 -5.01
N GLU A 139 -19.37 8.66 -5.97
CA GLU A 139 -19.86 7.31 -5.72
C GLU A 139 -18.74 6.36 -5.23
N GLU A 140 -17.61 6.32 -5.94
CA GLU A 140 -16.43 5.50 -5.59
C GLU A 140 -15.92 5.79 -4.16
N LEU A 141 -15.92 7.05 -3.77
CA LEU A 141 -15.43 7.46 -2.45
C LEU A 141 -16.49 7.31 -1.34
N THR A 142 -17.72 6.96 -1.68
CA THR A 142 -18.79 6.71 -0.70
C THR A 142 -18.45 5.49 0.16
N GLY A 143 -18.70 5.59 1.47
CA GLY A 143 -18.45 4.50 2.42
C GLY A 143 -17.03 4.44 2.97
N PHE A 144 -16.08 5.22 2.46
CA PHE A 144 -14.77 5.32 3.10
C PHE A 144 -14.83 6.12 4.41
N GLY A 145 -14.08 5.63 5.38
CA GLY A 145 -13.97 6.23 6.71
C GLY A 145 -13.09 7.48 6.76
N ALA A 146 -12.84 7.93 7.99
CA ALA A 146 -12.03 9.11 8.25
C ALA A 146 -10.56 8.92 7.83
N ASP A 147 -9.90 10.03 7.45
CA ASP A 147 -8.45 10.03 7.30
C ASP A 147 -7.79 9.97 8.68
N PRO A 148 -6.95 8.96 8.96
CA PRO A 148 -6.34 8.81 10.28
C PRO A 148 -5.39 9.94 10.66
N LEU A 149 -4.86 10.72 9.70
CA LEU A 149 -4.00 11.88 9.97
C LEU A 149 -4.78 13.10 10.47
N GLU A 150 -6.07 13.19 10.10
CA GLU A 150 -6.91 14.37 10.32
C GLU A 150 -8.04 14.11 11.33
N VAL A 151 -8.46 12.86 11.50
CA VAL A 151 -9.59 12.49 12.35
C VAL A 151 -9.49 13.08 13.75
N SER A 152 -10.57 13.70 14.25
CA SER A 152 -10.62 14.27 15.60
C SER A 152 -10.62 13.19 16.70
N LYS A 153 -10.45 13.58 17.97
CA LYS A 153 -10.53 12.61 19.09
C LYS A 153 -11.92 12.02 19.21
N GLU A 154 -12.91 12.84 19.07
CA GLU A 154 -14.32 12.53 19.22
C GLU A 154 -14.77 11.60 18.09
N GLU A 155 -14.44 11.96 16.86
CA GLU A 155 -14.77 11.15 15.68
C GLU A 155 -14.09 9.78 15.73
N PHE A 156 -12.79 9.73 16.07
CA PHE A 156 -12.06 8.45 16.21
C PHE A 156 -12.68 7.59 17.30
N ALA A 157 -13.06 8.18 18.45
CA ALA A 157 -13.72 7.47 19.51
C ALA A 157 -15.09 6.92 19.07
N ASN A 158 -15.91 7.71 18.42
CA ASN A 158 -17.23 7.31 17.92
C ASN A 158 -17.16 6.17 16.91
N ARG A 159 -16.08 6.08 16.14
CA ARG A 159 -15.86 5.00 15.19
C ARG A 159 -15.40 3.68 15.83
N ILE A 160 -14.98 3.68 17.10
CA ILE A 160 -14.41 2.52 17.79
C ILE A 160 -15.23 2.12 19.02
N CYS A 161 -15.69 3.08 19.82
CA CYS A 161 -16.44 2.81 21.04
C CYS A 161 -17.66 1.91 20.78
N GLY A 162 -17.92 1.00 21.71
CA GLY A 162 -19.09 0.12 21.66
C GLY A 162 -19.06 -0.98 20.59
N ARG A 163 -18.11 -0.94 19.67
CA ARG A 163 -18.02 -1.97 18.61
C ARG A 163 -17.47 -3.30 19.14
N ARG A 164 -18.23 -4.38 18.96
CA ARG A 164 -17.83 -5.74 19.34
C ARG A 164 -16.85 -6.40 18.36
N ALA A 165 -16.28 -5.62 17.46
CA ALA A 165 -15.22 -6.07 16.58
C ALA A 165 -13.84 -5.92 17.24
N ARG A 166 -12.87 -6.75 16.83
CA ARG A 166 -11.49 -6.67 17.31
C ARG A 166 -10.85 -5.36 16.84
N ILE A 167 -10.10 -4.70 17.72
CA ILE A 167 -9.52 -3.38 17.42
C ILE A 167 -8.67 -3.38 16.15
N LYS A 168 -7.91 -4.44 15.88
CA LYS A 168 -7.15 -4.55 14.65
C LYS A 168 -8.06 -4.62 13.42
N ALA A 169 -9.18 -5.31 13.49
CA ALA A 169 -10.17 -5.33 12.40
C ALA A 169 -10.70 -3.93 12.11
N LEU A 170 -11.04 -3.17 13.15
CA LEU A 170 -11.51 -1.78 13.03
C LEU A 170 -10.46 -0.86 12.41
N LEU A 171 -9.19 -1.02 12.76
CA LEU A 171 -8.10 -0.23 12.15
C LEU A 171 -7.87 -0.56 10.68
N LEU A 172 -8.12 -1.81 10.27
CA LEU A 172 -7.92 -2.27 8.88
C LEU A 172 -9.13 -2.01 7.98
N ASP A 173 -10.29 -1.76 8.58
CA ASP A 173 -11.53 -1.48 7.88
C ASP A 173 -11.46 -0.07 7.25
N GLN A 174 -11.45 -0.02 5.91
CA GLN A 174 -11.34 1.24 5.17
C GLN A 174 -12.60 2.11 5.34
N GLY A 175 -13.75 1.54 5.74
CA GLY A 175 -14.96 2.27 6.14
C GLY A 175 -14.88 2.88 7.54
N VAL A 176 -13.91 2.47 8.35
CA VAL A 176 -13.62 3.07 9.67
C VAL A 176 -12.49 4.10 9.55
N LEU A 177 -11.33 3.67 9.01
CA LEU A 177 -10.14 4.50 8.82
C LEU A 177 -9.51 4.18 7.46
N ARG A 178 -9.61 5.10 6.51
CA ARG A 178 -9.04 4.88 5.19
C ARG A 178 -7.51 4.97 5.21
N GLY A 179 -6.85 4.03 4.56
CA GLY A 179 -5.41 4.04 4.36
C GLY A 179 -4.59 3.23 5.36
N VAL A 180 -5.11 2.93 6.55
CA VAL A 180 -4.41 2.08 7.52
C VAL A 180 -4.35 0.65 7.01
N GLY A 181 -3.18 0.04 7.14
CA GLY A 181 -2.98 -1.36 6.80
C GLY A 181 -2.26 -2.13 7.89
N ASN A 182 -1.73 -3.30 7.53
CA ASN A 182 -1.27 -4.29 8.50
C ASN A 182 -0.04 -3.85 9.30
N ILE A 183 0.88 -3.12 8.64
CA ILE A 183 2.12 -2.64 9.27
C ILE A 183 1.78 -1.62 10.35
N TYR A 184 1.08 -0.57 9.95
CA TYR A 184 0.84 0.56 10.84
C TYR A 184 -0.20 0.25 11.91
N ALA A 185 -1.13 -0.69 11.68
CA ALA A 185 -2.01 -1.21 12.71
C ALA A 185 -1.21 -1.93 13.83
N ASP A 186 -0.33 -2.88 13.49
CA ASP A 186 0.44 -3.62 14.48
C ASP A 186 1.39 -2.71 15.27
N GLU A 187 2.10 -1.82 14.58
CA GLU A 187 3.04 -0.88 15.20
C GLU A 187 2.32 0.09 16.17
N SER A 188 1.15 0.59 15.78
CA SER A 188 0.34 1.48 16.61
C SER A 188 -0.22 0.78 17.83
N LEU A 189 -0.74 -0.43 17.68
CA LEU A 189 -1.26 -1.24 18.77
C LEU A 189 -0.15 -1.60 19.78
N TRP A 190 1.05 -1.96 19.30
CA TRP A 190 2.18 -2.21 20.20
C TRP A 190 2.58 -0.95 20.97
N LYS A 191 2.67 0.20 20.30
CA LYS A 191 3.05 1.45 20.95
C LYS A 191 2.00 1.90 21.97
N ALA A 192 0.71 1.68 21.67
CA ALA A 192 -0.41 1.95 22.58
C ALA A 192 -0.62 0.89 23.66
N LYS A 193 0.14 -0.22 23.67
CA LYS A 193 0.01 -1.35 24.60
C LYS A 193 -1.37 -2.02 24.56
N ILE A 194 -2.01 -2.07 23.38
CA ILE A 194 -3.32 -2.71 23.17
C ILE A 194 -3.12 -4.00 22.37
N HIS A 195 -3.68 -5.12 22.87
CA HIS A 195 -3.63 -6.39 22.13
C HIS A 195 -4.47 -6.31 20.85
N PRO A 196 -3.98 -6.80 19.69
CA PRO A 196 -4.70 -6.68 18.42
C PRO A 196 -6.09 -7.35 18.43
N ALA A 197 -6.30 -8.36 19.28
CA ALA A 197 -7.59 -9.03 19.44
C ALA A 197 -8.51 -8.39 20.49
N GLN A 198 -8.12 -7.32 21.17
CA GLN A 198 -9.01 -6.60 22.09
C GLN A 198 -10.24 -6.08 21.35
N LEU A 199 -11.42 -6.20 21.93
CA LEU A 199 -12.65 -5.64 21.37
C LEU A 199 -12.65 -4.11 21.52
N GLY A 200 -13.16 -3.40 20.51
CA GLY A 200 -13.34 -1.95 20.58
C GLY A 200 -14.22 -1.53 21.78
N ALA A 201 -15.27 -2.29 22.04
CA ALA A 201 -16.18 -2.07 23.17
C ALA A 201 -15.50 -2.18 24.56
N ASN A 202 -14.38 -2.89 24.66
CA ASN A 202 -13.68 -3.11 25.93
C ASN A 202 -12.52 -2.10 26.12
N LEU A 203 -12.35 -1.15 25.22
CA LEU A 203 -11.33 -0.10 25.34
C LEU A 203 -11.90 1.11 26.08
N SER A 204 -11.15 1.62 27.05
CA SER A 204 -11.47 2.90 27.68
C SER A 204 -11.24 4.06 26.71
N LEU A 205 -11.93 5.17 26.89
CA LEU A 205 -11.70 6.41 26.10
C LEU A 205 -10.22 6.86 26.13
N LYS A 206 -9.55 6.72 27.28
CA LYS A 206 -8.11 7.00 27.42
C LYS A 206 -7.25 6.14 26.50
N GLN A 207 -7.57 4.86 26.39
CA GLN A 207 -6.85 3.95 25.47
C GLN A 207 -7.12 4.30 24.02
N ILE A 208 -8.37 4.62 23.66
CA ILE A 208 -8.76 5.02 22.30
C ILE A 208 -8.07 6.32 21.91
N HIS A 209 -8.07 7.34 22.76
CA HIS A 209 -7.37 8.61 22.49
C HIS A 209 -5.85 8.42 22.37
N THR A 210 -5.28 7.53 23.21
CA THR A 210 -3.86 7.18 23.12
C THR A 210 -3.57 6.50 21.79
N LEU A 211 -4.39 5.54 21.37
CA LEU A 211 -4.23 4.82 20.11
C LEU A 211 -4.29 5.78 18.91
N ARG A 212 -5.27 6.70 18.88
CA ARG A 212 -5.36 7.72 17.83
C ARG A 212 -4.06 8.55 17.73
N ARG A 213 -3.62 9.14 18.83
CA ARG A 213 -2.39 9.96 18.85
C ARG A 213 -1.18 9.17 18.37
N VAL A 214 -1.03 7.95 18.88
CA VAL A 214 0.08 7.06 18.51
C VAL A 214 0.04 6.68 17.02
N LEU A 215 -1.15 6.39 16.48
CA LEU A 215 -1.33 6.09 15.05
C LEU A 215 -0.92 7.29 14.19
N GLN A 216 -1.38 8.49 14.53
CA GLN A 216 -1.00 9.72 13.82
C GLN A 216 0.51 9.98 13.85
N ASP A 217 1.15 9.82 15.02
CA ASP A 217 2.60 10.01 15.18
C ASP A 217 3.38 9.01 14.32
N ILE A 218 2.94 7.75 14.29
CA ILE A 218 3.58 6.69 13.49
C ILE A 218 3.42 6.98 12.00
N LEU A 219 2.22 7.31 11.54
CA LEU A 219 1.96 7.59 10.13
C LEU A 219 2.75 8.82 9.64
N ARG A 220 2.76 9.92 10.42
CA ARG A 220 3.55 11.12 10.08
C ARG A 220 5.05 10.80 10.00
N LYS A 221 5.58 10.04 10.98
CA LYS A 221 6.97 9.60 10.95
C LYS A 221 7.26 8.70 9.75
N ALA A 222 6.36 7.80 9.42
CA ALA A 222 6.53 6.92 8.28
C ALA A 222 6.54 7.71 6.95
N ILE A 223 5.70 8.72 6.80
CA ILE A 223 5.71 9.62 5.63
C ILE A 223 7.06 10.33 5.50
N VAL A 224 7.59 10.89 6.60
CA VAL A 224 8.91 11.55 6.60
C VAL A 224 10.03 10.60 6.17
N LEU A 225 9.92 9.32 6.55
CA LEU A 225 10.87 8.26 6.18
C LEU A 225 10.49 7.51 4.89
N ARG A 226 9.64 8.09 4.06
CA ARG A 226 9.21 7.57 2.75
C ARG A 226 8.55 6.19 2.80
N GLY A 227 7.90 5.84 3.90
CA GLY A 227 7.21 4.56 4.07
C GLY A 227 8.15 3.37 4.32
N SER A 228 7.60 2.16 4.20
CA SER A 228 8.29 0.89 4.44
C SER A 228 8.50 0.12 3.14
N SER A 229 9.75 -0.08 2.73
CA SER A 229 10.10 -1.01 1.65
C SER A 229 10.42 -2.38 2.26
N ILE A 230 9.43 -3.29 2.25
CA ILE A 230 9.59 -4.66 2.75
C ILE A 230 9.96 -5.61 1.61
N SER A 231 9.45 -5.36 0.40
CA SER A 231 9.79 -6.08 -0.84
C SER A 231 10.13 -5.09 -1.96
N ASP A 232 9.12 -4.66 -2.69
CA ASP A 232 9.29 -4.03 -4.01
C ASP A 232 8.90 -2.54 -4.02
N PHE A 233 8.48 -1.97 -2.88
CA PHE A 233 8.05 -0.58 -2.84
C PHE A 233 9.22 0.37 -3.08
N LEU A 234 9.04 1.24 -4.09
CA LEU A 234 9.89 2.39 -4.39
C LEU A 234 9.00 3.64 -4.50
N ASP A 235 9.55 4.81 -4.17
CA ASP A 235 8.88 6.08 -4.38
C ASP A 235 8.91 6.51 -5.87
N ALA A 236 8.34 7.67 -6.18
CA ALA A 236 8.29 8.19 -7.56
C ALA A 236 9.68 8.46 -8.17
N GLU A 237 10.72 8.59 -7.36
CA GLU A 237 12.13 8.75 -7.78
C GLU A 237 12.87 7.41 -7.87
N GLY A 238 12.23 6.29 -7.55
CA GLY A 238 12.85 4.96 -7.51
C GLY A 238 13.67 4.68 -6.23
N LYS A 239 13.47 5.47 -5.17
CA LYS A 239 14.18 5.29 -3.90
C LYS A 239 13.35 4.44 -2.93
N PRO A 240 13.97 3.54 -2.15
CA PRO A 240 13.27 2.77 -1.13
C PRO A 240 12.90 3.64 0.06
N GLY A 241 11.81 3.30 0.73
CA GLY A 241 11.46 3.85 2.03
C GLY A 241 12.44 3.39 3.12
N GLU A 242 12.39 4.02 4.29
CA GLU A 242 13.30 3.74 5.41
C GLU A 242 12.59 3.34 6.70
N TYR A 243 11.26 3.45 6.75
CA TYR A 243 10.51 3.20 7.98
C TYR A 243 10.60 1.73 8.47
N GLN A 244 10.89 0.75 7.62
CA GLN A 244 11.08 -0.64 8.01
C GLN A 244 12.19 -0.82 9.07
N ARG A 245 13.17 0.06 9.13
CA ARG A 245 14.20 0.08 10.19
C ARG A 245 13.64 0.46 11.57
N HIS A 246 12.44 1.03 11.60
CA HIS A 246 11.75 1.48 12.82
C HIS A 246 10.67 0.50 13.29
N HIS A 247 10.44 -0.62 12.59
CA HIS A 247 9.49 -1.63 13.03
C HIS A 247 9.84 -2.18 14.40
N ARG A 248 8.85 -2.23 15.29
CA ARG A 248 8.99 -2.70 16.66
C ARG A 248 8.42 -4.09 16.86
N VAL A 249 7.39 -4.45 16.11
CA VAL A 249 6.73 -5.76 16.14
C VAL A 249 6.52 -6.35 14.76
N TYR A 250 6.19 -5.57 13.74
CA TYR A 250 5.86 -6.08 12.42
C TYR A 250 7.04 -6.83 11.78
N GLY A 251 6.81 -8.10 11.39
CA GLY A 251 7.83 -8.97 10.82
C GLY A 251 8.92 -9.41 11.80
N ARG A 252 8.71 -9.23 13.12
CA ARG A 252 9.71 -9.50 14.16
C ARG A 252 9.36 -10.69 15.05
N GLU A 253 8.56 -11.64 14.57
CA GLU A 253 8.27 -12.89 15.30
C GLU A 253 9.57 -13.56 15.78
N GLY A 254 9.59 -14.01 17.03
CA GLY A 254 10.76 -14.65 17.66
C GLY A 254 11.88 -13.69 18.07
N LYS A 255 11.80 -12.39 17.75
CA LYS A 255 12.79 -11.39 18.20
C LYS A 255 12.37 -10.73 19.51
N ASN A 256 13.34 -10.25 20.26
CA ASN A 256 13.10 -9.56 21.54
C ASN A 256 12.30 -8.26 21.34
N CYS A 257 11.30 -8.05 22.18
CA CYS A 257 10.60 -6.78 22.30
C CYS A 257 11.57 -5.70 22.79
N TYR A 258 11.59 -4.56 22.11
CA TYR A 258 12.47 -3.44 22.48
C TYR A 258 12.17 -2.88 23.88
N ARG A 259 10.92 -3.03 24.37
CA ARG A 259 10.48 -2.48 25.66
C ARG A 259 10.76 -3.42 26.83
N CYS A 260 10.46 -4.72 26.71
CA CYS A 260 10.48 -5.67 27.84
C CYS A 260 11.27 -6.95 27.59
N LYS A 261 11.92 -7.08 26.44
CA LYS A 261 12.74 -8.23 26.00
C LYS A 261 12.00 -9.55 25.80
N THR A 262 10.70 -9.64 26.13
CA THR A 262 9.87 -10.82 25.82
C THR A 262 9.80 -11.02 24.29
N LEU A 263 9.79 -12.25 23.84
CA LEU A 263 9.72 -12.57 22.41
C LEU A 263 8.40 -12.09 21.79
N ILE A 264 8.51 -11.44 20.64
CA ILE A 264 7.35 -11.06 19.81
C ILE A 264 6.67 -12.34 19.32
N ARG A 265 5.34 -12.38 19.43
CA ARG A 265 4.50 -13.46 18.93
C ARG A 265 3.76 -13.01 17.69
N ARG A 266 3.36 -14.01 16.90
CA ARG A 266 2.47 -13.84 15.76
C ARG A 266 1.21 -14.66 15.97
N ALA A 267 0.06 -14.10 15.61
CA ALA A 267 -1.24 -14.78 15.58
C ALA A 267 -2.04 -14.30 14.37
N ILE A 268 -3.12 -15.00 14.06
CA ILE A 268 -4.08 -14.52 13.06
C ILE A 268 -5.19 -13.75 13.78
N VAL A 269 -5.35 -12.48 13.44
CA VAL A 269 -6.46 -11.62 13.92
C VAL A 269 -7.10 -10.97 12.72
N ALA A 270 -8.42 -11.07 12.60
CA ALA A 270 -9.17 -10.55 11.44
C ALA A 270 -8.61 -11.02 10.09
N GLY A 271 -8.27 -12.31 9.98
CA GLY A 271 -7.73 -12.90 8.75
C GLY A 271 -6.31 -12.44 8.37
N ARG A 272 -5.63 -11.64 9.21
CA ARG A 272 -4.29 -11.10 8.94
C ARG A 272 -3.28 -11.53 10.00
N SER A 273 -2.05 -11.78 9.57
CA SER A 273 -0.92 -11.95 10.49
C SER A 273 -0.78 -10.71 11.36
N SER A 274 -0.72 -10.90 12.67
CA SER A 274 -0.66 -9.84 13.68
C SER A 274 0.53 -10.09 14.57
N TYR A 275 1.42 -9.13 14.66
CA TYR A 275 2.65 -9.22 15.45
C TYR A 275 2.49 -8.38 16.72
N PHE A 276 2.77 -8.97 17.88
CA PHE A 276 2.58 -8.30 19.17
C PHE A 276 3.51 -8.84 20.24
N CYS A 277 3.74 -8.06 21.30
CA CYS A 277 4.44 -8.49 22.48
C CYS A 277 3.44 -8.98 23.53
N PRO A 278 3.44 -10.27 23.92
CA PRO A 278 2.44 -10.81 24.85
C PRO A 278 2.49 -10.20 26.26
N ARG A 279 3.66 -9.69 26.69
CA ARG A 279 3.81 -9.01 27.98
C ARG A 279 3.36 -7.55 27.95
N CYS A 280 3.69 -6.82 26.87
CA CYS A 280 3.30 -5.41 26.75
C CYS A 280 1.84 -5.23 26.31
N GLN A 281 1.27 -6.24 25.64
CA GLN A 281 -0.06 -6.28 25.08
C GLN A 281 -0.74 -7.59 25.56
N PRO A 282 -1.19 -7.66 26.81
CA PRO A 282 -1.81 -8.88 27.36
C PRO A 282 -3.06 -9.25 26.56
N SER A 283 -3.20 -10.54 26.27
CA SER A 283 -4.35 -11.08 25.52
C SER A 283 -5.64 -10.92 26.32
N PRO A 284 -6.75 -10.54 25.66
CA PRO A 284 -8.06 -10.62 26.29
C PRO A 284 -8.41 -12.08 26.63
N ARG A 285 -9.25 -12.28 27.66
CA ARG A 285 -9.59 -13.62 28.18
C ARG A 285 -10.27 -14.53 27.14
N ASP A 286 -11.00 -13.94 26.22
CA ASP A 286 -11.74 -14.60 25.14
C ASP A 286 -10.90 -14.86 23.88
N PHE A 287 -9.62 -14.52 23.89
CA PHE A 287 -8.75 -14.73 22.75
C PHE A 287 -7.99 -16.06 22.83
N ILE A 288 -8.43 -17.00 22.01
CA ILE A 288 -7.69 -18.25 21.75
C ILE A 288 -6.88 -18.04 20.48
N ALA A 289 -5.57 -18.05 20.59
CA ALA A 289 -4.69 -17.98 19.43
C ALA A 289 -4.86 -19.27 18.61
N LEU A 290 -5.39 -19.15 17.40
CA LEU A 290 -5.38 -20.29 16.48
C LEU A 290 -3.92 -20.66 16.17
N PRO A 291 -3.55 -21.96 16.21
CA PRO A 291 -2.23 -22.39 15.78
C PRO A 291 -2.02 -21.97 14.33
N LEU A 292 -0.88 -21.36 14.05
CA LEU A 292 -0.46 -21.12 12.67
C LEU A 292 -0.25 -22.49 12.05
N ALA A 293 -0.97 -22.84 10.99
CA ALA A 293 -0.70 -24.06 10.22
C ALA A 293 0.80 -24.08 9.90
N GLY A 294 1.49 -25.15 10.32
CA GLY A 294 2.93 -25.27 10.27
C GLY A 294 3.46 -24.93 8.87
N ARG A 295 4.42 -24.04 8.80
CA ARG A 295 5.28 -23.99 7.62
C ARG A 295 5.91 -25.38 7.52
N ASN A 296 5.52 -26.13 6.48
CA ASN A 296 6.18 -27.37 6.13
C ASN A 296 7.70 -27.18 6.24
N GLU A 297 8.33 -27.95 7.12
CA GLU A 297 9.78 -28.19 7.17
C GLU A 297 10.23 -28.94 5.90
N ARG A 298 9.99 -28.39 4.74
CA ARG A 298 10.53 -28.87 3.48
C ARG A 298 11.60 -27.92 2.97
N LYS A 299 12.76 -27.89 3.63
CA LYS A 299 14.04 -27.40 3.06
C LYS A 299 15.20 -27.65 4.03
N SER A 300 15.53 -28.90 4.33
CA SER A 300 16.87 -29.22 4.87
C SER A 300 17.40 -30.61 4.47
N LYS A 301 16.78 -31.34 3.54
CA LYS A 301 17.27 -32.65 3.13
C LYS A 301 17.91 -32.74 1.73
N HIS A 302 18.30 -31.62 1.14
CA HIS A 302 18.94 -31.66 -0.20
C HIS A 302 20.28 -30.89 -0.27
N ARG A 303 21.11 -30.99 0.76
CA ARG A 303 22.47 -30.40 0.71
C ARG A 303 23.62 -31.33 1.08
N ASN A 304 23.39 -32.63 1.35
CA ASN A 304 24.43 -33.58 1.71
C ASN A 304 24.53 -34.82 0.77
N ALA A 305 24.24 -34.66 -0.51
CA ALA A 305 24.40 -35.76 -1.47
C ALA A 305 25.06 -35.32 -2.77
N ARG A 306 26.19 -34.63 -2.71
CA ARG A 306 27.07 -34.36 -3.86
C ARG A 306 28.53 -34.25 -3.43
N HIS A 307 29.06 -35.24 -2.75
CA HIS A 307 30.47 -35.55 -2.68
C HIS A 307 30.56 -37.06 -2.45
N ALA A 308 30.40 -37.83 -3.51
CA ALA A 308 30.82 -39.21 -3.58
C ALA A 308 31.54 -39.36 -4.91
N GLU A 309 32.75 -39.79 -4.80
CA GLU A 309 33.84 -40.01 -5.71
C GLU A 309 33.49 -40.53 -7.10
N LYS A 310 34.17 -39.99 -8.11
CA LYS A 310 34.35 -40.62 -9.45
C LYS A 310 35.49 -41.64 -9.38
N PRO A 311 35.30 -42.90 -9.79
CA PRO A 311 36.41 -43.84 -9.94
C PRO A 311 37.24 -43.50 -11.20
N GLN A 312 38.57 -43.47 -11.00
CA GLN A 312 39.58 -43.35 -12.06
C GLN A 312 39.51 -44.55 -13.01
N ARG A 313 39.32 -44.34 -14.29
CA ARG A 313 39.59 -45.33 -15.35
C ARG A 313 41.08 -45.37 -15.67
N ARG A 314 41.73 -46.49 -15.34
CA ARG A 314 43.06 -46.86 -15.79
C ARG A 314 43.06 -47.12 -17.30
N ASN A 315 43.90 -46.42 -18.03
CA ASN A 315 44.30 -46.76 -19.38
C ASN A 315 45.28 -47.95 -19.33
N GLY A 316 44.90 -49.08 -19.95
CA GLY A 316 45.77 -50.16 -20.26
C GLY A 316 46.02 -50.18 -21.78
N LYS A 317 47.22 -49.80 -22.18
CA LYS A 317 47.77 -50.14 -23.54
C LYS A 317 48.10 -51.62 -23.61
N SER A 318 47.74 -52.27 -24.67
CA SER A 318 48.57 -53.31 -25.31
C SER A 318 48.02 -53.69 -26.66
N ARG A 319 48.90 -53.53 -27.63
CA ARG A 319 49.07 -54.13 -28.96
C ARG A 319 48.08 -53.83 -30.09
#